data_fb7f06305dea27eaf0f1ad7500005c3c
#
_entry.id   fb7f06305dea27eaf0f1ad7500005c3c
#
_cell.length_a   1.000
_cell.length_b   1.000
_cell.length_c   1.000
_cell.angle_alpha   90.00
_cell.angle_beta   90.00
_cell.angle_gamma   90.00
#
_symmetry.space_group_name_H-M   'P 1'
#
loop_
_entity.id
_entity.type
_entity.pdbx_description
1 polymer ?
#
loop_
_entity_poly.entity_id
_entity_poly.type
_entity_poly.pdbx_seq_one_letter_code
_entity_poly.pdbx_strand_id
1 'polypeptide(L)'
;KSVQENMYVCEFTCQSRRPVYGTAYTTPVLNFQDNNFCFTYQEYDRLDHQQHTFTTNLTALLAYYCYLIIGYDMDSFARLGGTPYFQNCENIVTAAQSASLEESEAKGWKAFDSNRNRYALINNLMDEAFKPFREYIYTYHRLGLDEMVNNVANARARIAEGMPALKEANRARPATYVVNTFLDAKNDELTKIFAGGTPDEKKKVYELLIDLDPTRQSIYDEINREPSS
;
A
#
# COMPACT_ATOMS: atom_id res chain seq x y z
N LYS A 1 -28.75 -6.28 -22.49
CA LYS A 1 -28.36 -5.20 -21.55
C LYS A 1 -27.77 -4.10 -22.40
N SER A 2 -28.40 -2.93 -22.48
CA SER A 2 -27.81 -1.77 -23.16
C SER A 2 -26.53 -1.38 -22.41
N VAL A 3 -25.42 -1.32 -23.13
CA VAL A 3 -24.22 -0.66 -22.63
C VAL A 3 -24.60 0.80 -22.48
N GLN A 4 -24.52 1.36 -21.27
CA GLN A 4 -24.72 2.79 -21.09
C GLN A 4 -23.66 3.52 -21.92
N GLU A 5 -24.07 4.44 -22.78
CA GLU A 5 -23.15 5.31 -23.47
C GLU A 5 -22.33 6.07 -22.42
N ASN A 6 -20.98 6.11 -22.65
CA ASN A 6 -20.00 6.77 -21.77
C ASN A 6 -19.65 6.08 -20.43
N MET A 7 -19.93 4.80 -20.27
CA MET A 7 -19.42 4.01 -19.16
C MET A 7 -18.05 3.40 -19.54
N TYR A 8 -17.06 3.59 -18.66
CA TYR A 8 -15.71 3.11 -18.83
C TYR A 8 -15.37 2.11 -17.73
N VAL A 9 -14.85 0.95 -18.14
CA VAL A 9 -14.31 -0.07 -17.23
C VAL A 9 -12.82 -0.17 -17.51
N CYS A 10 -12.02 0.19 -16.52
CA CYS A 10 -10.57 0.32 -16.65
C CYS A 10 -9.85 -0.53 -15.62
N GLU A 11 -8.62 -0.86 -15.93
CA GLU A 11 -7.62 -1.27 -14.97
C GLU A 11 -6.83 -0.02 -14.56
N PHE A 12 -6.74 0.25 -13.27
CA PHE A 12 -6.01 1.40 -12.73
C PHE A 12 -4.79 0.91 -11.95
N THR A 13 -3.62 1.36 -12.37
CA THR A 13 -2.36 1.10 -11.66
C THR A 13 -1.84 2.39 -11.07
N CYS A 14 -1.53 2.38 -9.78
CA CYS A 14 -0.96 3.49 -9.06
C CYS A 14 0.36 3.08 -8.41
N GLN A 15 1.43 3.81 -8.74
CA GLN A 15 2.72 3.70 -8.05
C GLN A 15 3.12 5.06 -7.50
N SER A 16 3.26 5.15 -6.18
CA SER A 16 3.81 6.32 -5.50
C SER A 16 5.25 6.05 -5.06
N ARG A 17 6.14 7.02 -5.28
CA ARG A 17 7.56 6.94 -4.92
C ARG A 17 7.95 8.19 -4.12
N ARG A 18 8.85 8.01 -3.14
CA ARG A 18 9.45 9.12 -2.40
C ARG A 18 10.98 9.10 -2.56
N PRO A 19 11.65 10.28 -2.47
CA PRO A 19 13.10 10.30 -2.40
C PRO A 19 13.59 9.70 -1.07
N VAL A 20 14.76 9.03 -1.11
CA VAL A 20 15.47 8.58 0.09
C VAL A 20 16.47 9.65 0.47
N TYR A 21 16.43 10.09 1.73
CA TYR A 21 17.26 11.19 2.23
C TYR A 21 18.75 10.98 1.96
N GLY A 22 19.42 12.04 1.52
CA GLY A 22 20.85 12.05 1.26
C GLY A 22 21.30 11.24 0.03
N THR A 23 20.37 10.78 -0.81
CA THR A 23 20.67 9.98 -2.00
C THR A 23 19.92 10.48 -3.24
N ALA A 24 20.36 10.02 -4.42
CA ALA A 24 19.57 10.18 -5.66
C ALA A 24 18.53 9.07 -5.86
N TYR A 25 18.39 8.15 -4.92
CA TYR A 25 17.51 7.01 -4.99
C TYR A 25 16.07 7.39 -4.61
N THR A 26 15.09 6.79 -5.30
CA THR A 26 13.68 6.89 -4.94
C THR A 26 13.12 5.52 -4.64
N THR A 27 12.32 5.41 -3.58
CA THR A 27 11.70 4.15 -3.13
C THR A 27 10.20 4.17 -3.38
N PRO A 28 9.59 3.07 -3.84
CA PRO A 28 8.14 2.98 -3.92
C PRO A 28 7.55 2.91 -2.51
N VAL A 29 6.55 3.75 -2.24
CA VAL A 29 5.81 3.77 -0.97
C VAL A 29 4.53 2.97 -1.11
N LEU A 30 3.92 3.03 -2.30
CA LEU A 30 2.69 2.33 -2.65
C LEU A 30 2.81 1.80 -4.07
N ASN A 31 2.43 0.54 -4.25
CA ASN A 31 2.20 -0.06 -5.56
C ASN A 31 0.85 -0.79 -5.50
N PHE A 32 -0.12 -0.30 -6.26
CA PHE A 32 -1.50 -0.73 -6.16
C PHE A 32 -2.13 -0.89 -7.54
N GLN A 33 -2.90 -1.95 -7.71
CA GLN A 33 -3.69 -2.21 -8.91
C GLN A 33 -5.16 -2.36 -8.54
N ASP A 34 -6.03 -1.60 -9.19
CA ASP A 34 -7.48 -1.66 -9.03
C ASP A 34 -8.15 -2.13 -10.31
N ASN A 35 -8.74 -3.31 -10.26
CA ASN A 35 -9.49 -3.91 -11.37
C ASN A 35 -11.00 -3.58 -11.31
N ASN A 36 -11.42 -2.79 -10.34
CA ASN A 36 -12.81 -2.32 -10.16
C ASN A 36 -12.95 -0.82 -10.46
N PHE A 37 -12.09 -0.28 -11.33
CA PHE A 37 -12.10 1.12 -11.70
C PHE A 37 -13.12 1.34 -12.83
N CYS A 38 -14.38 1.52 -12.44
CA CYS A 38 -15.51 1.71 -13.35
C CYS A 38 -16.16 3.06 -13.08
N PHE A 39 -16.47 3.83 -14.12
CA PHE A 39 -17.08 5.15 -13.99
C PHE A 39 -17.83 5.54 -15.27
N THR A 40 -18.76 6.46 -15.14
CA THR A 40 -19.42 7.17 -16.24
C THR A 40 -18.78 8.55 -16.37
N TYR A 41 -18.47 8.97 -17.60
CA TYR A 41 -17.90 10.28 -17.89
C TYR A 41 -18.34 10.81 -19.25
N GLN A 42 -18.69 12.08 -19.31
CA GLN A 42 -18.93 12.81 -20.55
C GLN A 42 -17.88 13.91 -20.69
N GLU A 43 -17.57 14.27 -21.93
CA GLU A 43 -16.66 15.38 -22.21
C GLU A 43 -17.18 16.67 -21.54
N TYR A 44 -16.28 17.38 -20.85
CA TYR A 44 -16.54 18.58 -20.03
C TYR A 44 -17.22 18.33 -18.67
N ASP A 45 -17.46 17.08 -18.25
CA ASP A 45 -17.89 16.83 -16.87
C ASP A 45 -16.87 17.38 -15.87
N ARG A 46 -17.37 18.05 -14.84
CA ARG A 46 -16.50 18.63 -13.80
C ARG A 46 -16.05 17.56 -12.83
N LEU A 47 -14.76 17.55 -12.51
CA LEU A 47 -14.15 16.63 -11.53
C LEU A 47 -14.01 17.32 -10.16
N ASP A 48 -15.07 17.95 -9.68
CA ASP A 48 -15.08 18.65 -8.40
C ASP A 48 -15.28 17.68 -7.25
N HIS A 49 -14.27 17.55 -6.39
CA HIS A 49 -14.37 16.80 -5.15
C HIS A 49 -14.89 17.70 -4.02
N GLN A 50 -15.91 17.24 -3.34
CA GLN A 50 -16.42 17.86 -2.12
C GLN A 50 -16.27 16.89 -0.95
N GLN A 51 -15.71 17.39 0.15
CA GLN A 51 -15.57 16.58 1.35
C GLN A 51 -16.97 16.17 1.87
N HIS A 52 -17.13 14.91 2.22
CA HIS A 52 -18.39 14.31 2.70
C HIS A 52 -19.55 14.23 1.69
N THR A 53 -19.34 14.58 0.42
CA THR A 53 -20.38 14.48 -0.60
C THR A 53 -19.91 13.62 -1.77
N PHE A 54 -20.69 12.61 -2.13
CA PHE A 54 -20.46 11.85 -3.35
C PHE A 54 -20.98 12.67 -4.55
N THR A 55 -20.10 13.01 -5.49
CA THR A 55 -20.46 13.74 -6.71
C THR A 55 -20.57 12.79 -7.91
N THR A 56 -19.46 12.18 -8.32
CA THR A 56 -19.39 11.17 -9.36
C THR A 56 -18.43 10.06 -8.94
N ASN A 57 -18.58 8.87 -9.51
CA ASN A 57 -17.67 7.76 -9.18
C ASN A 57 -16.24 8.04 -9.60
N LEU A 58 -16.01 8.69 -10.77
CA LEU A 58 -14.67 9.07 -11.20
C LEU A 58 -13.99 10.02 -10.22
N THR A 59 -14.71 11.06 -9.77
CA THR A 59 -14.17 12.01 -8.79
C THR A 59 -13.86 11.32 -7.45
N ALA A 60 -14.75 10.43 -6.98
CA ALA A 60 -14.53 9.67 -5.76
C ALA A 60 -13.32 8.74 -5.86
N LEU A 61 -13.15 8.03 -6.99
CA LEU A 61 -12.01 7.16 -7.26
C LEU A 61 -10.69 7.96 -7.23
N LEU A 62 -10.61 9.06 -7.96
CA LEU A 62 -9.41 9.90 -8.02
C LEU A 62 -9.07 10.49 -6.66
N ALA A 63 -10.05 11.04 -5.94
CA ALA A 63 -9.86 11.61 -4.61
C ALA A 63 -9.39 10.53 -3.60
N TYR A 64 -9.99 9.34 -3.64
CA TYR A 64 -9.59 8.21 -2.79
C TYR A 64 -8.11 7.89 -2.98
N TYR A 65 -7.64 7.73 -4.22
CA TYR A 65 -6.22 7.41 -4.48
C TYR A 65 -5.29 8.56 -4.15
N CYS A 66 -5.68 9.81 -4.36
CA CYS A 66 -4.89 10.96 -3.92
C CYS A 66 -4.69 10.94 -2.40
N TYR A 67 -5.75 10.76 -1.61
CA TYR A 67 -5.63 10.68 -0.16
C TYR A 67 -4.88 9.44 0.30
N LEU A 68 -5.06 8.30 -0.36
CA LEU A 68 -4.33 7.07 -0.05
C LEU A 68 -2.82 7.26 -0.22
N ILE A 69 -2.38 7.86 -1.35
CA ILE A 69 -0.98 8.15 -1.63
C ILE A 69 -0.39 9.07 -0.55
N ILE A 70 -1.08 10.19 -0.26
CA ILE A 70 -0.63 11.15 0.76
C ILE A 70 -0.58 10.46 2.13
N GLY A 71 -1.56 9.63 2.47
CA GLY A 71 -1.61 8.89 3.72
C GLY A 71 -0.40 7.97 3.92
N TYR A 72 -0.05 7.19 2.92
CA TYR A 72 1.16 6.35 2.96
C TYR A 72 2.45 7.18 3.01
N ASP A 73 2.53 8.26 2.25
CA ASP A 73 3.68 9.16 2.29
C ASP A 73 3.86 9.76 3.68
N MET A 74 2.80 10.25 4.30
CA MET A 74 2.82 10.82 5.65
C MET A 74 3.15 9.78 6.73
N ASP A 75 2.66 8.54 6.62
CA ASP A 75 3.08 7.44 7.51
C ASP A 75 4.58 7.11 7.33
N SER A 76 5.16 7.36 6.16
CA SER A 76 6.60 7.16 5.94
C SER A 76 7.49 8.23 6.59
N PHE A 77 6.93 9.39 6.95
CA PHE A 77 7.64 10.49 7.60
C PHE A 77 7.38 10.63 9.10
N ALA A 78 6.17 10.26 9.54
CA ALA A 78 5.77 10.36 10.95
C ALA A 78 4.89 9.18 11.35
N ARG A 79 5.05 8.71 12.61
CA ARG A 79 4.23 7.62 13.14
C ARG A 79 2.75 7.97 13.06
N LEU A 80 1.98 7.13 12.34
CA LEU A 80 0.55 7.32 12.10
C LEU A 80 0.18 8.69 11.49
N GLY A 81 1.15 9.35 10.82
CA GLY A 81 0.95 10.67 10.22
C GLY A 81 -0.08 10.68 9.09
N GLY A 82 -0.32 9.54 8.46
CA GLY A 82 -1.33 9.36 7.41
C GLY A 82 -2.77 9.30 7.90
N THR A 83 -3.02 9.23 9.22
CA THR A 83 -4.38 9.03 9.78
C THR A 83 -5.43 10.01 9.24
N PRO A 84 -5.20 11.34 9.16
CA PRO A 84 -6.21 12.26 8.62
C PRO A 84 -6.57 11.99 7.15
N TYR A 85 -5.61 11.53 6.37
CA TYR A 85 -5.81 11.22 4.94
C TYR A 85 -6.54 9.90 4.75
N PHE A 86 -6.22 8.88 5.55
CA PHE A 86 -6.96 7.62 5.57
C PHE A 86 -8.40 7.82 6.05
N GLN A 87 -8.63 8.74 6.99
CA GLN A 87 -9.98 9.12 7.40
C GLN A 87 -10.77 9.71 6.23
N ASN A 88 -10.14 10.52 5.37
CA ASN A 88 -10.80 11.02 4.16
C ASN A 88 -11.11 9.89 3.17
N CYS A 89 -10.24 8.89 3.03
CA CYS A 89 -10.53 7.68 2.23
C CYS A 89 -11.77 6.93 2.79
N GLU A 90 -11.85 6.77 4.11
CA GLU A 90 -12.99 6.12 4.77
C GLU A 90 -14.29 6.89 4.56
N ASN A 91 -14.24 8.22 4.65
CA ASN A 91 -15.39 9.09 4.36
C ASN A 91 -15.86 8.94 2.91
N ILE A 92 -14.94 8.85 1.94
CA ILE A 92 -15.28 8.62 0.52
C ILE A 92 -15.93 7.25 0.34
N VAL A 93 -15.40 6.21 0.96
CA VAL A 93 -15.99 4.85 0.91
C VAL A 93 -17.40 4.87 1.47
N THR A 94 -17.62 5.52 2.62
CA THR A 94 -18.94 5.62 3.26
C THR A 94 -19.93 6.39 2.37
N ALA A 95 -19.49 7.51 1.77
CA ALA A 95 -20.30 8.29 0.85
C ALA A 95 -20.68 7.48 -0.42
N ALA A 96 -19.72 6.74 -0.99
CA ALA A 96 -19.95 5.87 -2.15
C ALA A 96 -20.92 4.72 -1.85
N GLN A 97 -20.86 4.12 -0.66
CA GLN A 97 -21.79 3.08 -0.22
C GLN A 97 -23.22 3.58 -0.07
N SER A 98 -23.39 4.86 0.26
CA SER A 98 -24.68 5.51 0.45
C SER A 98 -25.26 6.08 -0.85
N ALA A 99 -24.45 6.15 -1.92
CA ALA A 99 -24.84 6.66 -3.21
C ALA A 99 -25.62 5.59 -4.02
N SER A 100 -26.53 6.04 -4.87
CA SER A 100 -27.24 5.16 -5.81
C SER A 100 -26.37 4.90 -7.04
N LEU A 101 -25.38 4.01 -6.89
CA LEU A 101 -24.48 3.62 -7.95
C LEU A 101 -25.02 2.44 -8.76
N GLU A 102 -24.71 2.41 -10.04
CA GLU A 102 -24.86 1.21 -10.87
C GLU A 102 -24.01 0.06 -10.30
N GLU A 103 -24.43 -1.18 -10.51
CA GLU A 103 -23.77 -2.36 -9.95
C GLU A 103 -22.26 -2.41 -10.26
N SER A 104 -21.88 -2.02 -11.48
CA SER A 104 -20.47 -1.99 -11.93
C SER A 104 -19.65 -0.89 -11.23
N GLU A 105 -20.22 0.30 -11.00
CA GLU A 105 -19.57 1.40 -10.30
C GLU A 105 -19.50 1.18 -8.80
N ALA A 106 -20.46 0.42 -8.24
CA ALA A 106 -20.49 0.08 -6.81
C ALA A 106 -19.38 -0.90 -6.37
N LYS A 107 -18.80 -1.64 -7.35
CA LYS A 107 -17.71 -2.60 -7.07
C LYS A 107 -16.49 -1.93 -6.47
N GLY A 108 -15.91 -2.60 -5.48
CA GLY A 108 -14.73 -2.11 -4.77
C GLY A 108 -15.02 -1.16 -3.61
N TRP A 109 -16.24 -0.62 -3.49
CA TRP A 109 -16.67 0.19 -2.35
C TRP A 109 -17.34 -0.62 -1.24
N LYS A 110 -17.76 -1.87 -1.51
CA LYS A 110 -18.49 -2.72 -0.58
C LYS A 110 -17.63 -3.78 0.09
N ALA A 111 -17.94 -4.10 1.35
CA ALA A 111 -17.20 -5.06 2.17
C ALA A 111 -17.13 -6.47 1.56
N PHE A 112 -18.18 -6.90 0.88
CA PHE A 112 -18.37 -8.29 0.44
C PHE A 112 -17.94 -8.55 -1.01
N ASP A 113 -17.51 -7.53 -1.75
CA ASP A 113 -17.11 -7.71 -3.15
C ASP A 113 -15.78 -8.46 -3.27
N SER A 114 -14.81 -8.16 -2.41
CA SER A 114 -13.49 -8.77 -2.38
C SER A 114 -12.73 -8.33 -1.12
N ASN A 115 -11.82 -9.16 -0.63
CA ASN A 115 -10.83 -8.75 0.37
C ASN A 115 -9.66 -7.93 -0.22
N ARG A 116 -9.66 -7.73 -1.55
CA ARG A 116 -8.67 -6.95 -2.31
C ARG A 116 -9.36 -5.79 -3.03
N ASN A 117 -9.96 -4.88 -2.26
CA ASN A 117 -10.65 -3.72 -2.78
C ASN A 117 -10.39 -2.47 -1.92
N ARG A 118 -10.90 -1.33 -2.37
CA ARG A 118 -10.76 -0.03 -1.69
C ARG A 118 -11.31 -0.04 -0.26
N TYR A 119 -12.48 -0.65 -0.08
CA TYR A 119 -13.07 -0.81 1.26
C TYR A 119 -12.16 -1.61 2.19
N ALA A 120 -11.72 -2.80 1.76
CA ALA A 120 -10.89 -3.67 2.58
C ALA A 120 -9.55 -3.00 2.93
N LEU A 121 -8.94 -2.30 1.97
CA LEU A 121 -7.67 -1.60 2.18
C LEU A 121 -7.80 -0.54 3.27
N ILE A 122 -8.75 0.37 3.14
CA ILE A 122 -8.87 1.47 4.11
C ILE A 122 -9.40 1.00 5.47
N ASN A 123 -10.33 0.04 5.49
CA ASN A 123 -10.84 -0.53 6.73
C ASN A 123 -9.72 -1.22 7.53
N ASN A 124 -8.75 -1.86 6.85
CA ASN A 124 -7.58 -2.42 7.51
C ASN A 124 -6.63 -1.33 8.01
N LEU A 125 -6.31 -0.31 7.19
CA LEU A 125 -5.41 0.78 7.58
C LEU A 125 -5.93 1.59 8.78
N MET A 126 -7.24 1.65 8.97
CA MET A 126 -7.88 2.35 10.10
C MET A 126 -8.12 1.45 11.32
N ASP A 127 -7.95 0.13 11.20
CA ASP A 127 -8.12 -0.81 12.31
C ASP A 127 -6.93 -0.73 13.29
N GLU A 128 -7.22 -0.75 14.59
CA GLU A 128 -6.22 -0.74 15.66
C GLU A 128 -5.19 -1.87 15.53
N ALA A 129 -5.62 -3.05 15.06
CA ALA A 129 -4.74 -4.19 14.85
C ALA A 129 -3.63 -3.94 13.80
N PHE A 130 -3.81 -2.94 12.92
CA PHE A 130 -2.85 -2.56 11.90
C PHE A 130 -1.99 -1.34 12.29
N LYS A 131 -2.16 -0.76 13.46
CA LYS A 131 -1.27 0.31 13.95
C LYS A 131 0.21 -0.09 13.94
N PRO A 132 0.61 -1.29 14.44
CA PRO A 132 2.01 -1.72 14.38
C PRO A 132 2.55 -1.77 12.94
N PHE A 133 1.75 -2.20 11.97
CA PHE A 133 2.11 -2.17 10.55
C PHE A 133 2.36 -0.74 10.06
N ARG A 134 1.48 0.21 10.36
CA ARG A 134 1.64 1.62 9.97
C ARG A 134 2.84 2.27 10.64
N GLU A 135 3.11 1.96 11.90
CA GLU A 135 4.32 2.39 12.60
C GLU A 135 5.58 1.76 11.98
N TYR A 136 5.46 0.55 11.43
CA TYR A 136 6.55 -0.07 10.70
C TYR A 136 6.84 0.64 9.37
N ILE A 137 5.84 1.19 8.67
CA ILE A 137 6.07 2.04 7.48
C ILE A 137 6.99 3.20 7.83
N TYR A 138 6.78 3.88 8.96
CA TYR A 138 7.68 4.91 9.46
C TYR A 138 9.08 4.37 9.77
N THR A 139 9.16 3.28 10.51
CA THR A 139 10.44 2.66 10.89
C THR A 139 11.24 2.25 9.66
N TYR A 140 10.58 1.63 8.69
CA TYR A 140 11.18 1.18 7.44
C TYR A 140 11.81 2.34 6.65
N HIS A 141 11.04 3.42 6.44
CA HIS A 141 11.48 4.53 5.59
C HIS A 141 12.37 5.50 6.36
N ARG A 142 11.89 6.03 7.49
CA ARG A 142 12.57 7.13 8.18
C ARG A 142 13.74 6.68 9.04
N LEU A 143 13.57 5.57 9.78
CA LEU A 143 14.61 5.04 10.67
C LEU A 143 15.48 3.97 10.00
N GLY A 144 15.03 3.42 8.87
CA GLY A 144 15.76 2.48 8.04
C GLY A 144 16.37 3.16 6.82
N LEU A 145 15.63 3.27 5.72
CA LEU A 145 16.19 3.73 4.44
C LEU A 145 16.88 5.08 4.50
N ASP A 146 16.28 6.08 5.16
CA ASP A 146 16.84 7.43 5.25
C ASP A 146 18.14 7.46 6.10
N GLU A 147 18.34 6.48 6.98
CA GLU A 147 19.56 6.36 7.80
C GLU A 147 20.67 5.50 7.16
N MET A 148 20.41 4.86 6.02
CA MET A 148 21.43 4.04 5.36
C MET A 148 22.66 4.85 4.92
N VAL A 149 22.48 6.12 4.59
CA VAL A 149 23.57 7.02 4.24
C VAL A 149 24.56 7.23 5.41
N ASN A 150 24.04 7.16 6.64
CA ASN A 150 24.81 7.37 7.86
C ASN A 150 25.39 6.05 8.39
N ASN A 151 24.59 4.99 8.47
CA ASN A 151 25.01 3.69 8.99
C ASN A 151 24.13 2.54 8.44
N VAL A 152 24.62 1.86 7.42
CA VAL A 152 23.91 0.76 6.74
C VAL A 152 23.56 -0.37 7.69
N ALA A 153 24.46 -0.75 8.61
CA ALA A 153 24.22 -1.88 9.52
C ALA A 153 23.09 -1.57 10.51
N ASN A 154 23.09 -0.39 11.13
CA ASN A 154 22.04 0.03 12.04
C ASN A 154 20.69 0.21 11.32
N ALA A 155 20.71 0.81 10.13
CA ALA A 155 19.52 1.01 9.32
C ALA A 155 18.87 -0.33 8.94
N ARG A 156 19.70 -1.31 8.49
CA ARG A 156 19.24 -2.66 8.17
C ARG A 156 18.67 -3.38 9.39
N ALA A 157 19.33 -3.29 10.53
CA ALA A 157 18.84 -3.85 11.79
C ALA A 157 17.47 -3.28 12.16
N ARG A 158 17.26 -1.95 12.03
CA ARG A 158 15.95 -1.31 12.28
C ARG A 158 14.85 -1.85 11.37
N ILE A 159 15.16 -2.06 10.10
CA ILE A 159 14.20 -2.65 9.14
C ILE A 159 13.85 -4.07 9.58
N ALA A 160 14.86 -4.91 9.89
CA ALA A 160 14.65 -6.30 10.30
C ALA A 160 13.88 -6.43 11.62
N GLU A 161 14.20 -5.60 12.61
CA GLU A 161 13.52 -5.59 13.93
C GLU A 161 12.04 -5.24 13.83
N GLY A 162 11.65 -4.39 12.89
CA GLY A 162 10.26 -4.00 12.69
C GLY A 162 9.42 -4.96 11.84
N MET A 163 10.03 -5.85 11.07
CA MET A 163 9.32 -6.77 10.16
C MET A 163 8.27 -7.69 10.84
N PRO A 164 8.41 -8.11 12.10
CA PRO A 164 7.35 -8.88 12.77
C PRO A 164 5.97 -8.22 12.73
N ALA A 165 5.88 -6.89 12.62
CA ALA A 165 4.62 -6.17 12.47
C ALA A 165 3.83 -6.60 11.22
N LEU A 166 4.52 -7.00 10.14
CA LEU A 166 3.90 -7.56 8.94
C LEU A 166 3.20 -8.90 9.26
N LYS A 167 3.84 -9.73 10.06
CA LYS A 167 3.29 -11.03 10.48
C LYS A 167 2.10 -10.86 11.42
N GLU A 168 2.16 -9.89 12.32
CA GLU A 168 1.04 -9.55 13.21
C GLU A 168 -0.18 -9.05 12.41
N ALA A 169 0.03 -8.16 11.45
CA ALA A 169 -1.03 -7.70 10.56
C ALA A 169 -1.65 -8.85 9.73
N ASN A 170 -0.82 -9.77 9.21
CA ASN A 170 -1.29 -10.93 8.47
C ASN A 170 -2.03 -11.95 9.37
N ARG A 171 -1.66 -12.07 10.65
CA ARG A 171 -2.40 -12.88 11.63
C ARG A 171 -3.74 -12.28 12.01
N ALA A 172 -3.81 -10.96 12.17
CA ALA A 172 -5.05 -10.25 12.45
C ALA A 172 -6.09 -10.45 11.36
N ARG A 173 -5.64 -10.40 10.09
CA ARG A 173 -6.47 -10.69 8.91
C ARG A 173 -5.65 -11.43 7.86
N PRO A 174 -5.78 -12.77 7.74
CA PRO A 174 -5.01 -13.57 6.80
C PRO A 174 -5.18 -13.10 5.35
N ALA A 175 -4.09 -13.12 4.59
CA ALA A 175 -4.03 -12.65 3.20
C ALA A 175 -4.51 -11.20 3.02
N THR A 176 -4.27 -10.37 4.02
CA THR A 176 -4.68 -8.96 3.98
C THR A 176 -4.03 -8.21 2.81
N TYR A 177 -4.85 -7.42 2.12
CA TYR A 177 -4.39 -6.63 0.99
C TYR A 177 -3.33 -5.60 1.37
N VAL A 178 -3.37 -5.07 2.59
CA VAL A 178 -2.39 -4.11 3.12
C VAL A 178 -0.97 -4.66 3.12
N VAL A 179 -0.78 -5.88 3.64
CA VAL A 179 0.56 -6.53 3.67
C VAL A 179 1.02 -6.88 2.26
N ASN A 180 0.11 -7.41 1.42
CA ASN A 180 0.45 -7.72 0.03
C ASN A 180 0.88 -6.47 -0.74
N THR A 181 0.17 -5.35 -0.61
CA THR A 181 0.50 -4.07 -1.26
C THR A 181 1.88 -3.56 -0.83
N PHE A 182 2.24 -3.74 0.44
CA PHE A 182 3.58 -3.41 0.94
C PHE A 182 4.63 -4.33 0.31
N LEU A 183 4.43 -5.64 0.29
CA LEU A 183 5.36 -6.58 -0.31
C LEU A 183 5.49 -6.37 -1.83
N ASP A 184 4.39 -6.03 -2.54
CA ASP A 184 4.42 -5.66 -3.96
C ASP A 184 5.32 -4.45 -4.23
N ALA A 185 5.38 -3.51 -3.30
CA ALA A 185 6.24 -2.33 -3.41
C ALA A 185 7.69 -2.58 -2.97
N LYS A 186 7.94 -3.55 -2.08
CA LYS A 186 9.19 -3.66 -1.32
C LYS A 186 10.00 -4.94 -1.53
N ASN A 187 9.48 -5.95 -2.21
CA ASN A 187 10.15 -7.24 -2.38
C ASN A 187 11.59 -7.10 -2.90
N ASP A 188 11.78 -6.40 -4.02
CA ASP A 188 13.10 -6.21 -4.63
C ASP A 188 14.04 -5.38 -3.74
N GLU A 189 13.50 -4.36 -3.08
CA GLU A 189 14.26 -3.48 -2.18
C GLU A 189 14.72 -4.27 -0.94
N LEU A 190 13.84 -5.02 -0.30
CA LEU A 190 14.15 -5.90 0.82
C LEU A 190 15.22 -6.92 0.45
N THR A 191 15.07 -7.58 -0.70
CA THR A 191 16.04 -8.55 -1.19
C THR A 191 17.43 -7.95 -1.34
N LYS A 192 17.55 -6.78 -1.96
CA LYS A 192 18.82 -6.07 -2.13
C LYS A 192 19.44 -5.62 -0.82
N ILE A 193 18.62 -5.10 0.11
CA ILE A 193 19.06 -4.65 1.42
C ILE A 193 19.69 -5.81 2.21
N PHE A 194 19.01 -6.96 2.22
CA PHE A 194 19.42 -8.11 3.03
C PHE A 194 20.42 -9.03 2.34
N ALA A 195 20.62 -8.94 1.02
CA ALA A 195 21.73 -9.60 0.34
C ALA A 195 23.10 -9.19 0.91
N GLY A 196 23.23 -7.94 1.40
CA GLY A 196 24.40 -7.45 2.13
C GLY A 196 24.37 -7.66 3.65
N GLY A 197 23.41 -8.44 4.17
CA GLY A 197 23.23 -8.68 5.61
C GLY A 197 24.20 -9.71 6.20
N THR A 198 24.23 -9.76 7.54
CA THR A 198 24.86 -10.86 8.27
C THR A 198 24.10 -12.17 8.03
N PRO A 199 24.72 -13.36 8.24
CA PRO A 199 24.03 -14.64 8.09
C PRO A 199 22.75 -14.74 8.92
N ASP A 200 22.74 -14.20 10.14
CA ASP A 200 21.58 -14.21 11.03
C ASP A 200 20.47 -13.29 10.53
N GLU A 201 20.80 -12.10 10.02
CA GLU A 201 19.83 -11.18 9.40
C GLU A 201 19.20 -11.81 8.17
N LYS A 202 20.03 -12.36 7.27
CA LYS A 202 19.58 -13.06 6.05
C LYS A 202 18.58 -14.16 6.38
N LYS A 203 18.94 -15.04 7.32
CA LYS A 203 18.09 -16.17 7.73
C LYS A 203 16.76 -15.70 8.28
N LYS A 204 16.76 -14.78 9.25
CA LYS A 204 15.53 -14.29 9.90
C LYS A 204 14.57 -13.63 8.89
N VAL A 205 15.13 -12.77 8.04
CA VAL A 205 14.32 -12.03 7.06
C VAL A 205 13.79 -12.96 5.96
N TYR A 206 14.62 -13.87 5.47
CA TYR A 206 14.20 -14.87 4.49
C TYR A 206 13.05 -15.73 5.01
N GLU A 207 13.19 -16.32 6.21
CA GLU A 207 12.16 -17.13 6.83
C GLU A 207 10.83 -16.37 7.01
N LEU A 208 10.90 -15.11 7.40
CA LEU A 208 9.73 -14.26 7.55
C LEU A 208 9.05 -13.96 6.22
N LEU A 209 9.83 -13.62 5.17
CA LEU A 209 9.30 -13.32 3.85
C LEU A 209 8.65 -14.55 3.19
N ILE A 210 9.26 -15.72 3.32
CA ILE A 210 8.68 -16.99 2.81
C ILE A 210 7.38 -17.34 3.54
N ASP A 211 7.31 -17.13 4.86
CA ASP A 211 6.09 -17.36 5.64
C ASP A 211 4.93 -16.42 5.22
N LEU A 212 5.25 -15.17 4.87
CA LEU A 212 4.27 -14.18 4.45
C LEU A 212 3.85 -14.30 2.98
N ASP A 213 4.78 -14.60 2.11
CA ASP A 213 4.58 -14.62 0.66
C ASP A 213 5.44 -15.71 -0.02
N PRO A 214 5.04 -16.98 0.10
CA PRO A 214 5.77 -18.09 -0.51
C PRO A 214 5.75 -18.05 -2.05
N THR A 215 4.86 -17.28 -2.64
CA THR A 215 4.74 -17.19 -4.11
C THR A 215 5.92 -16.48 -4.77
N ARG A 216 6.68 -15.67 -4.00
CA ARG A 216 7.87 -14.95 -4.46
C ARG A 216 9.18 -15.55 -3.98
N GLN A 217 9.19 -16.83 -3.63
CA GLN A 217 10.39 -17.52 -3.14
C GLN A 217 11.62 -17.27 -4.03
N SER A 218 11.47 -17.35 -5.35
CA SER A 218 12.57 -17.14 -6.31
C SER A 218 13.24 -15.76 -6.19
N ILE A 219 12.48 -14.72 -5.80
CA ILE A 219 13.01 -13.38 -5.55
C ILE A 219 13.77 -13.38 -4.23
N TYR A 220 13.17 -13.94 -3.18
CA TYR A 220 13.76 -13.96 -1.83
C TYR A 220 14.99 -14.87 -1.73
N ASP A 221 15.13 -15.89 -2.57
CA ASP A 221 16.33 -16.74 -2.64
C ASP A 221 17.59 -15.94 -2.96
N GLU A 222 17.46 -14.78 -3.59
CA GLU A 222 18.59 -13.88 -3.87
C GLU A 222 19.22 -13.29 -2.62
N ILE A 223 18.49 -13.24 -1.48
CA ILE A 223 19.03 -12.82 -0.18
C ILE A 223 20.24 -13.70 0.22
N ASN A 224 20.15 -15.00 -0.11
CA ASN A 224 21.15 -16.01 0.27
C ASN A 224 22.22 -16.26 -0.79
N ARG A 225 22.12 -15.63 -1.98
CA ARG A 225 23.16 -15.75 -3.00
C ARG A 225 24.45 -15.07 -2.53
N GLU A 226 25.57 -15.75 -2.73
CA GLU A 226 26.87 -15.11 -2.58
C GLU A 226 27.04 -14.06 -3.68
N PRO A 227 27.65 -12.89 -3.36
CA PRO A 227 27.97 -11.92 -4.39
C PRO A 227 28.87 -12.59 -5.43
N SER A 228 28.44 -12.58 -6.69
CA SER A 228 29.29 -13.03 -7.80
C SER A 228 30.56 -12.19 -7.80
N SER A 229 31.68 -12.85 -7.57
CA SER A 229 33.04 -12.32 -7.61
C SER A 229 33.38 -11.69 -8.97
#